data_553bfb38b8251cd753564af59ca63177
#
_entry.id   553bfb38b8251cd753564af59ca63177
#
_cell.length_a   1.000
_cell.length_b   1.000
_cell.length_c   1.000
_cell.angle_alpha   90.00
_cell.angle_beta   90.00
_cell.angle_gamma   90.00
#
_symmetry.space_group_name_H-M   'P 1'
#
loop_
_entity.id
_entity.type
_entity.pdbx_description
1 polymer ?
#
loop_
_entity_poly.entity_id
_entity_poly.type
_entity_poly.pdbx_seq_one_letter_code
_entity_poly.pdbx_strand_id
1 'polypeptide(L)'
;VKIGVCDVNEDEISRTIYLLESQIKNFYIGTNNVTFVKYTIDLVMLDLDDQKFDCDIFITELSFQNGSNGVSLAKKINAIVPSCNIIFFTNKIPYELDVYESRHVNCMLKGRHDARLVMVTAKLIEQINDDMRRFFIKIKYDRNIVILDCREIMYIRIESRVTKFYTTKTDEKNSGIFYEYKPLSEIIKNLPNNFVRCSAATIVNKDYIQRYNHQMITMMDGTILKVGRRYGDVMNNKL
;
A
#
# COMPACT_ATOMS: atom_id res chain seq x y z
N VAL A 1 8.86 -4.99 -1.82
CA VAL A 1 8.56 -4.80 -0.38
C VAL A 1 9.87 -4.61 0.36
N LYS A 2 9.98 -3.49 1.11
CA LYS A 2 11.17 -3.14 1.89
C LYS A 2 10.94 -3.48 3.36
N ILE A 3 11.82 -4.32 3.92
CA ILE A 3 11.73 -4.80 5.30
C ILE A 3 12.91 -4.24 6.09
N GLY A 4 12.63 -3.40 7.08
CA GLY A 4 13.63 -2.91 8.03
C GLY A 4 13.72 -3.85 9.25
N VAL A 5 14.93 -4.12 9.71
CA VAL A 5 15.19 -4.90 10.94
C VAL A 5 16.07 -4.07 11.86
N CYS A 6 15.60 -3.82 13.08
CA CYS A 6 16.28 -3.01 14.09
C CYS A 6 16.43 -3.77 15.41
N ASP A 7 17.63 -3.89 15.88
CA ASP A 7 17.99 -4.52 17.16
C ASP A 7 19.21 -3.84 17.76
N VAL A 8 19.48 -4.07 19.04
CA VAL A 8 20.73 -3.64 19.71
C VAL A 8 21.91 -4.52 19.34
N ASN A 9 21.64 -5.77 18.96
CA ASN A 9 22.65 -6.76 18.61
C ASN A 9 22.65 -6.99 17.10
N GLU A 10 23.75 -6.68 16.44
CA GLU A 10 23.91 -6.85 15.00
C GLU A 10 23.82 -8.32 14.54
N ASP A 11 24.23 -9.26 15.40
CA ASP A 11 24.08 -10.70 15.12
C ASP A 11 22.60 -11.10 15.08
N GLU A 12 21.77 -10.53 15.97
CA GLU A 12 20.33 -10.77 15.97
C GLU A 12 19.64 -10.16 14.73
N ILE A 13 20.09 -8.99 14.27
CA ILE A 13 19.62 -8.41 12.99
C ILE A 13 19.95 -9.37 11.84
N SER A 14 21.20 -9.81 11.77
CA SER A 14 21.67 -10.71 10.71
C SER A 14 20.96 -12.06 10.74
N ARG A 15 20.75 -12.64 11.94
CA ARG A 15 19.99 -13.86 12.15
C ARG A 15 18.53 -13.73 11.71
N THR A 16 17.88 -12.63 12.06
CA THR A 16 16.48 -12.38 11.69
C THR A 16 16.34 -12.24 10.18
N ILE A 17 17.24 -11.50 9.53
CA ILE A 17 17.25 -11.36 8.07
C ILE A 17 17.49 -12.73 7.40
N TYR A 18 18.49 -13.49 7.83
CA TYR A 18 18.78 -14.82 7.29
C TYR A 18 17.58 -15.77 7.43
N LEU A 19 16.92 -15.77 8.61
CA LEU A 19 15.72 -16.55 8.85
C LEU A 19 14.61 -16.24 7.84
N LEU A 20 14.36 -14.96 7.62
CA LEU A 20 13.32 -14.51 6.68
C LEU A 20 13.71 -14.80 5.22
N GLU A 21 14.93 -14.47 4.81
CA GLU A 21 15.40 -14.71 3.45
C GLU A 21 15.39 -16.19 3.06
N SER A 22 15.87 -17.06 3.96
CA SER A 22 15.97 -18.49 3.69
C SER A 22 14.61 -19.17 3.57
N GLN A 23 13.60 -18.68 4.29
CA GLN A 23 12.28 -19.34 4.32
C GLN A 23 11.25 -18.67 3.42
N ILE A 24 11.25 -17.33 3.28
CA ILE A 24 10.31 -16.64 2.40
C ILE A 24 10.53 -17.04 0.95
N LYS A 25 11.79 -17.22 0.50
CA LYS A 25 12.10 -17.73 -0.83
C LYS A 25 11.50 -19.11 -1.13
N ASN A 26 11.37 -19.96 -0.11
CA ASN A 26 10.79 -21.30 -0.26
C ASN A 26 9.26 -21.31 -0.36
N PHE A 27 8.59 -20.31 0.20
CA PHE A 27 7.12 -20.24 0.24
C PHE A 27 6.52 -19.47 -0.95
N TYR A 28 7.30 -18.61 -1.63
CA TYR A 28 6.78 -17.71 -2.66
C TYR A 28 7.60 -17.75 -3.94
N ILE A 29 7.04 -18.39 -4.96
CA ILE A 29 7.51 -18.27 -6.35
C ILE A 29 7.13 -16.84 -6.81
N GLY A 30 8.09 -15.91 -6.81
CA GLY A 30 7.89 -14.53 -7.27
C GLY A 30 8.38 -13.43 -6.34
N THR A 31 9.20 -13.74 -5.33
CA THR A 31 9.73 -12.78 -4.34
C THR A 31 10.93 -11.94 -4.83
N ASN A 32 11.07 -11.73 -6.13
CA ASN A 32 12.20 -10.94 -6.68
C ASN A 32 12.25 -9.48 -6.23
N ASN A 33 11.27 -9.01 -5.43
CA ASN A 33 11.14 -7.61 -5.01
C ASN A 33 11.10 -7.43 -3.48
N VAL A 34 11.73 -8.31 -2.70
CA VAL A 34 11.88 -8.11 -1.24
C VAL A 34 13.31 -7.68 -0.95
N THR A 35 13.45 -6.53 -0.29
CA THR A 35 14.74 -5.99 0.14
C THR A 35 14.78 -5.86 1.65
N PHE A 36 15.91 -6.21 2.27
CA PHE A 36 16.13 -6.08 3.70
C PHE A 36 17.10 -4.95 4.00
N VAL A 37 16.79 -4.17 5.03
CA VAL A 37 17.63 -3.06 5.51
C VAL A 37 17.90 -3.25 6.99
N LYS A 38 19.19 -3.19 7.35
CA LYS A 38 19.64 -3.19 8.74
C LYS A 38 19.52 -1.77 9.29
N TYR A 39 18.89 -1.65 10.46
CA TYR A 39 18.74 -0.38 11.15
C TYR A 39 19.33 -0.41 12.55
N THR A 40 19.96 0.67 12.93
CA THR A 40 20.13 1.10 14.31
C THR A 40 19.05 2.10 14.67
N ILE A 41 18.81 2.35 15.96
CA ILE A 41 17.82 3.37 16.38
C ILE A 41 18.15 4.74 15.79
N ASP A 42 19.44 5.14 15.86
CA ASP A 42 19.89 6.43 15.38
C ASP A 42 19.63 6.60 13.87
N LEU A 43 19.86 5.54 13.10
CA LEU A 43 19.59 5.55 11.65
C LEU A 43 18.09 5.66 11.36
N VAL A 44 17.25 4.94 12.12
CA VAL A 44 15.79 5.08 11.97
C VAL A 44 15.35 6.50 12.28
N MET A 45 15.87 7.09 13.35
CA MET A 45 15.53 8.46 13.74
C MET A 45 15.95 9.47 12.67
N LEU A 46 17.16 9.31 12.13
CA LEU A 46 17.67 10.15 11.04
C LEU A 46 16.80 10.04 9.79
N ASP A 47 16.47 8.82 9.37
CA ASP A 47 15.64 8.58 8.19
C ASP A 47 14.21 9.12 8.38
N LEU A 48 13.66 9.08 9.60
CA LEU A 48 12.34 9.67 9.90
C LEU A 48 12.38 11.20 9.83
N ASP A 49 13.41 11.82 10.41
CA ASP A 49 13.59 13.28 10.41
C ASP A 49 13.85 13.82 8.98
N ASP A 50 14.60 13.08 8.18
CA ASP A 50 14.88 13.38 6.77
C ASP A 50 13.74 12.99 5.81
N GLN A 51 12.65 12.39 6.29
CA GLN A 51 11.55 11.84 5.49
C GLN A 51 11.99 10.78 4.46
N LYS A 52 13.04 10.03 4.78
CA LYS A 52 13.61 8.96 3.94
C LYS A 52 13.19 7.56 4.37
N PHE A 53 12.54 7.43 5.54
CA PHE A 53 12.07 6.14 6.04
C PHE A 53 10.91 5.63 5.19
N ASP A 54 11.13 4.53 4.47
CA ASP A 54 10.22 3.98 3.44
C ASP A 54 9.99 2.46 3.60
N CYS A 55 10.13 1.92 4.82
CA CYS A 55 9.87 0.51 5.05
C CYS A 55 8.37 0.19 5.02
N ASP A 56 8.03 -0.88 4.28
CA ASP A 56 6.68 -1.46 4.26
C ASP A 56 6.40 -2.30 5.51
N ILE A 57 7.45 -3.00 6.00
CA ILE A 57 7.45 -3.81 7.21
C ILE A 57 8.65 -3.41 8.05
N PHE A 58 8.44 -3.21 9.35
CA PHE A 58 9.52 -2.90 10.27
C PHE A 58 9.49 -3.85 11.45
N ILE A 59 10.58 -4.60 11.64
CA ILE A 59 10.77 -5.58 12.71
C ILE A 59 11.74 -4.98 13.74
N THR A 60 11.30 -4.86 14.97
CA THR A 60 12.11 -4.19 16.01
C THR A 60 12.05 -4.89 17.35
N GLU A 61 13.16 -4.77 18.11
CA GLU A 61 13.20 -5.14 19.52
C GLU A 61 12.30 -4.20 20.36
N LEU A 62 11.75 -4.70 21.45
CA LEU A 62 10.93 -3.91 22.38
C LEU A 62 11.76 -3.01 23.30
N SER A 63 12.89 -3.49 23.78
CA SER A 63 13.72 -2.80 24.77
C SER A 63 15.15 -2.69 24.28
N PHE A 64 15.68 -1.48 24.24
CA PHE A 64 17.05 -1.21 23.87
C PHE A 64 17.90 -0.90 25.11
N GLN A 65 19.20 -1.21 25.08
CA GLN A 65 20.09 -1.14 26.26
C GLN A 65 20.25 0.28 26.84
N ASN A 66 20.04 1.32 26.06
CA ASN A 66 20.21 2.74 26.44
C ASN A 66 18.93 3.37 27.02
N GLY A 67 17.96 2.58 27.47
CA GLY A 67 16.67 3.10 27.95
C GLY A 67 15.72 3.54 26.83
N SER A 68 16.13 3.44 25.57
CA SER A 68 15.24 3.65 24.44
C SER A 68 14.23 2.51 24.37
N ASN A 69 13.01 2.83 24.01
CA ASN A 69 11.89 1.89 23.97
C ASN A 69 11.40 1.71 22.54
N GLY A 70 11.35 0.47 22.06
CA GLY A 70 10.84 0.12 20.74
C GLY A 70 9.39 0.55 20.50
N VAL A 71 8.58 0.63 21.57
CA VAL A 71 7.20 1.16 21.51
C VAL A 71 7.20 2.64 21.15
N SER A 72 8.09 3.43 21.77
CA SER A 72 8.24 4.86 21.45
C SER A 72 8.69 5.07 19.99
N LEU A 73 9.60 4.21 19.51
CA LEU A 73 10.03 4.20 18.11
C LEU A 73 8.85 3.86 17.19
N ALA A 74 8.08 2.82 17.51
CA ALA A 74 6.90 2.41 16.78
C ALA A 74 5.84 3.53 16.69
N LYS A 75 5.60 4.25 17.79
CA LYS A 75 4.69 5.42 17.80
C LYS A 75 5.14 6.51 16.83
N LYS A 76 6.45 6.81 16.79
CA LYS A 76 7.00 7.80 15.84
C LYS A 76 6.82 7.34 14.39
N ILE A 77 7.15 6.08 14.09
CA ILE A 77 6.95 5.50 12.76
C ILE A 77 5.46 5.55 12.39
N ASN A 78 4.55 5.17 13.30
CA ASN A 78 3.11 5.22 13.04
C ASN A 78 2.60 6.63 12.73
N ALA A 79 3.19 7.67 13.33
CA ALA A 79 2.81 9.06 13.10
C ALA A 79 3.28 9.58 11.72
N ILE A 80 4.50 9.19 11.28
CA ILE A 80 5.14 9.71 10.08
C ILE A 80 4.83 8.82 8.87
N VAL A 81 4.87 7.49 9.04
CA VAL A 81 4.62 6.48 7.98
C VAL A 81 3.50 5.53 8.43
N PRO A 82 2.23 5.96 8.38
CA PRO A 82 1.11 5.16 8.87
C PRO A 82 0.90 3.84 8.13
N SER A 83 1.44 3.68 6.92
CA SER A 83 1.36 2.45 6.13
C SER A 83 2.34 1.37 6.56
N CYS A 84 3.37 1.70 7.35
CA CYS A 84 4.37 0.74 7.79
C CYS A 84 3.78 -0.28 8.77
N ASN A 85 3.98 -1.57 8.49
CA ASN A 85 3.54 -2.67 9.34
C ASN A 85 4.63 -3.01 10.36
N ILE A 86 4.37 -2.76 11.64
CA ILE A 86 5.35 -2.97 12.70
C ILE A 86 5.17 -4.34 13.35
N ILE A 87 6.28 -5.06 13.54
CA ILE A 87 6.34 -6.32 14.28
C ILE A 87 7.38 -6.17 15.40
N PHE A 88 6.97 -6.44 16.62
CA PHE A 88 7.92 -6.59 17.72
C PHE A 88 8.47 -8.03 17.75
N PHE A 89 9.79 -8.15 17.74
CA PHE A 89 10.49 -9.43 17.83
C PHE A 89 11.55 -9.32 18.92
N THR A 90 11.27 -9.88 20.08
CA THR A 90 11.96 -9.59 21.35
C THR A 90 12.39 -10.85 22.09
N ASN A 91 13.41 -10.73 22.93
CA ASN A 91 13.82 -11.77 23.87
C ASN A 91 13.02 -11.74 25.19
N LYS A 92 12.27 -10.66 25.46
CA LYS A 92 11.56 -10.47 26.71
C LYS A 92 10.04 -10.57 26.53
N ILE A 93 9.36 -11.23 27.45
CA ILE A 93 7.89 -11.21 27.50
C ILE A 93 7.49 -9.78 27.89
N PRO A 94 6.64 -9.11 27.07
CA PRO A 94 6.15 -7.79 27.42
C PRO A 94 5.20 -7.92 28.61
N TYR A 95 5.64 -7.44 29.78
CA TYR A 95 4.77 -7.36 30.98
C TYR A 95 3.99 -6.05 31.03
N GLU A 96 4.29 -5.08 30.17
CA GLU A 96 3.74 -3.74 30.21
C GLU A 96 2.66 -3.56 29.14
N LEU A 97 1.58 -2.86 29.52
CA LEU A 97 0.48 -2.49 28.63
C LEU A 97 0.90 -1.53 27.51
N ASP A 98 2.10 -0.94 27.63
CA ASP A 98 2.63 0.06 26.70
C ASP A 98 2.73 -0.43 25.25
N VAL A 99 2.89 -1.74 25.04
CA VAL A 99 2.92 -2.34 23.67
C VAL A 99 1.64 -1.99 22.91
N TYR A 100 0.50 -1.94 23.61
CA TYR A 100 -0.80 -1.62 23.00
C TYR A 100 -0.99 -0.14 22.66
N GLU A 101 -0.08 0.72 23.10
CA GLU A 101 -0.11 2.15 22.77
C GLU A 101 0.43 2.44 21.35
N SER A 102 1.09 1.49 20.72
CA SER A 102 1.52 1.57 19.31
C SER A 102 0.67 0.67 18.43
N ARG A 103 0.40 1.12 17.20
CA ARG A 103 -0.20 0.25 16.20
C ARG A 103 0.87 -0.72 15.69
N HIS A 104 0.70 -2.00 15.97
CA HIS A 104 1.59 -3.06 15.50
C HIS A 104 0.78 -4.29 15.06
N VAL A 105 1.39 -5.11 14.21
CA VAL A 105 0.75 -6.32 13.67
C VAL A 105 0.85 -7.47 14.65
N ASN A 106 2.02 -7.64 15.29
CA ASN A 106 2.27 -8.73 16.22
C ASN A 106 3.44 -8.41 17.17
N CYS A 107 3.46 -9.14 18.31
CA CYS A 107 4.57 -9.16 19.24
C CYS A 107 4.98 -10.62 19.48
N MET A 108 6.25 -10.95 19.23
CA MET A 108 6.74 -12.33 19.18
C MET A 108 8.06 -12.49 19.93
N LEU A 109 8.26 -13.67 20.53
CA LEU A 109 9.48 -14.04 21.21
C LEU A 109 10.48 -14.68 20.25
N LYS A 110 11.71 -14.21 20.25
CA LYS A 110 12.82 -14.79 19.50
C LYS A 110 13.06 -16.24 19.92
N GLY A 111 13.45 -17.06 18.96
CA GLY A 111 13.66 -18.50 19.16
C GLY A 111 12.37 -19.30 19.28
N ARG A 112 11.40 -18.83 20.08
CA ARG A 112 10.14 -19.53 20.29
C ARG A 112 9.13 -19.33 19.14
N HIS A 113 9.10 -18.15 18.55
CA HIS A 113 8.13 -17.77 17.53
C HIS A 113 8.76 -17.50 16.16
N ASP A 114 9.94 -18.04 15.88
CA ASP A 114 10.66 -17.83 14.62
C ASP A 114 9.82 -18.24 13.39
N ALA A 115 9.20 -19.43 13.43
CA ALA A 115 8.31 -19.89 12.35
C ALA A 115 7.07 -18.98 12.18
N ARG A 116 6.55 -18.44 13.29
CA ARG A 116 5.41 -17.50 13.24
C ARG A 116 5.81 -16.16 12.64
N LEU A 117 7.03 -15.68 12.94
CA LEU A 117 7.57 -14.47 12.31
C LEU A 117 7.60 -14.62 10.80
N VAL A 118 8.14 -15.74 10.29
CA VAL A 118 8.19 -16.03 8.85
C VAL A 118 6.78 -16.02 8.24
N MET A 119 5.84 -16.73 8.85
CA MET A 119 4.47 -16.83 8.36
C MET A 119 3.74 -15.47 8.33
N VAL A 120 3.87 -14.68 9.39
CA VAL A 120 3.24 -13.35 9.46
C VAL A 120 3.88 -12.39 8.46
N THR A 121 5.21 -12.38 8.36
CA THR A 121 5.92 -11.53 7.39
C THR A 121 5.56 -11.90 5.95
N ALA A 122 5.50 -13.19 5.65
CA ALA A 122 5.09 -13.68 4.33
C ALA A 122 3.67 -13.24 3.97
N LYS A 123 2.72 -13.36 4.91
CA LYS A 123 1.34 -12.91 4.70
C LYS A 123 1.25 -11.38 4.48
N LEU A 124 2.04 -10.59 5.19
CA LEU A 124 2.11 -9.15 4.97
C LEU A 124 2.67 -8.81 3.58
N ILE A 125 3.74 -9.51 3.16
CA ILE A 125 4.30 -9.34 1.81
C ILE A 125 3.23 -9.63 0.75
N GLU A 126 2.45 -10.70 0.91
CA GLU A 126 1.36 -11.03 0.00
C GLU A 126 0.29 -9.93 -0.03
N GLN A 127 -0.14 -9.44 1.13
CA GLN A 127 -1.12 -8.35 1.23
C GLN A 127 -0.60 -7.07 0.56
N ILE A 128 0.65 -6.67 0.82
CA ILE A 128 1.27 -5.48 0.22
C ILE A 128 1.37 -5.64 -1.30
N ASN A 129 1.79 -6.82 -1.78
CA ASN A 129 1.87 -7.11 -3.21
C ASN A 129 0.49 -7.12 -3.88
N ASP A 130 -0.54 -7.64 -3.22
CA ASP A 130 -1.92 -7.63 -3.73
C ASP A 130 -2.49 -6.21 -3.76
N ASP A 131 -2.21 -5.39 -2.75
CA ASP A 131 -2.57 -3.98 -2.75
C ASP A 131 -1.81 -3.22 -3.85
N MET A 132 -0.52 -3.49 -4.03
CA MET A 132 0.27 -2.93 -5.15
C MET A 132 -0.26 -3.38 -6.51
N ARG A 133 -0.65 -4.65 -6.68
CA ARG A 133 -1.26 -5.15 -7.93
C ARG A 133 -2.58 -4.45 -8.25
N ARG A 134 -3.35 -4.06 -7.22
CA ARG A 134 -4.58 -3.28 -7.40
C ARG A 134 -4.33 -1.88 -7.93
N PHE A 135 -3.10 -1.36 -7.81
CA PHE A 135 -2.74 -0.08 -8.42
C PHE A 135 -2.46 -0.17 -9.93
N PHE A 136 -2.43 -1.37 -10.50
CA PHE A 136 -2.19 -1.55 -11.94
C PHE A 136 -3.34 -2.30 -12.60
N ILE A 137 -3.87 -1.74 -13.68
CA ILE A 137 -4.86 -2.42 -14.52
C ILE A 137 -4.26 -2.74 -15.89
N LYS A 138 -4.48 -3.99 -16.34
CA LYS A 138 -4.10 -4.44 -17.69
C LYS A 138 -5.27 -4.22 -18.63
N ILE A 139 -5.06 -3.49 -19.70
CA ILE A 139 -6.03 -3.25 -20.76
C ILE A 139 -5.52 -3.71 -22.12
N LYS A 140 -6.43 -4.06 -23.00
CA LYS A 140 -6.11 -4.33 -24.42
C LYS A 140 -6.32 -3.04 -25.22
N TYR A 141 -5.22 -2.39 -25.58
CA TYR A 141 -5.22 -1.15 -26.34
C TYR A 141 -4.45 -1.33 -27.62
N ASP A 142 -5.06 -1.05 -28.75
CA ASP A 142 -4.47 -1.12 -30.11
C ASP A 142 -3.66 -2.43 -30.34
N ARG A 143 -4.31 -3.60 -30.09
CA ARG A 143 -3.74 -4.96 -30.19
C ARG A 143 -2.59 -5.27 -29.21
N ASN A 144 -2.22 -4.34 -28.36
CA ASN A 144 -1.20 -4.50 -27.34
C ASN A 144 -1.84 -4.65 -25.93
N ILE A 145 -1.07 -5.20 -25.00
CA ILE A 145 -1.40 -5.14 -23.59
C ILE A 145 -0.68 -3.94 -23.01
N VAL A 146 -1.47 -2.98 -22.49
CA VAL A 146 -0.96 -1.80 -21.78
C VAL A 146 -1.25 -1.97 -20.29
N ILE A 147 -0.28 -1.64 -19.47
CA ILE A 147 -0.41 -1.61 -18.01
C ILE A 147 -0.54 -0.15 -17.61
N LEU A 148 -1.72 0.20 -17.07
CA LEU A 148 -1.98 1.55 -16.57
C LEU A 148 -1.83 1.57 -15.05
N ASP A 149 -1.16 2.58 -14.53
CA ASP A 149 -1.15 2.87 -13.10
C ASP A 149 -2.49 3.51 -12.72
N CYS A 150 -3.26 2.85 -11.84
CA CYS A 150 -4.55 3.36 -11.38
C CYS A 150 -4.43 4.72 -10.68
N ARG A 151 -3.26 5.04 -10.09
CA ARG A 151 -3.01 6.35 -9.47
C ARG A 151 -3.01 7.49 -10.48
N GLU A 152 -2.81 7.21 -11.75
CA GLU A 152 -2.81 8.20 -12.83
C GLU A 152 -4.16 8.29 -13.53
N ILE A 153 -5.07 7.35 -13.30
CA ILE A 153 -6.40 7.36 -13.90
C ILE A 153 -7.30 8.30 -13.11
N MET A 154 -7.77 9.36 -13.76
CA MET A 154 -8.70 10.34 -13.19
C MET A 154 -10.15 9.83 -13.21
N TYR A 155 -10.59 9.32 -14.34
CA TYR A 155 -11.92 8.73 -14.52
C TYR A 155 -11.95 7.78 -15.72
N ILE A 156 -12.97 6.92 -15.73
CA ILE A 156 -13.21 5.93 -16.79
C ILE A 156 -14.64 6.12 -17.28
N ARG A 157 -14.83 6.22 -18.60
CA ARG A 157 -16.14 6.51 -19.18
C ARG A 157 -16.42 5.68 -20.43
N ILE A 158 -17.68 5.24 -20.59
CA ILE A 158 -18.14 4.64 -21.83
C ILE A 158 -18.53 5.75 -22.81
N GLU A 159 -17.87 5.79 -23.96
CA GLU A 159 -18.19 6.67 -25.07
C GLU A 159 -18.24 5.86 -26.37
N SER A 160 -19.31 6.01 -27.14
CA SER A 160 -19.48 5.29 -28.41
C SER A 160 -19.26 3.78 -28.31
N ARG A 161 -19.75 3.16 -27.22
CA ARG A 161 -19.60 1.70 -26.89
C ARG A 161 -18.19 1.26 -26.51
N VAL A 162 -17.27 2.17 -26.34
CA VAL A 162 -15.89 1.92 -25.95
C VAL A 162 -15.66 2.47 -24.55
N THR A 163 -14.99 1.73 -23.71
CA THR A 163 -14.58 2.20 -22.39
C THR A 163 -13.25 2.94 -22.51
N LYS A 164 -13.25 4.22 -22.19
CA LYS A 164 -12.07 5.09 -22.22
C LYS A 164 -11.57 5.37 -20.81
N PHE A 165 -10.25 5.32 -20.66
CA PHE A 165 -9.50 5.64 -19.44
C PHE A 165 -8.84 7.00 -19.64
N TYR A 166 -9.16 7.95 -18.80
CA TYR A 166 -8.59 9.31 -18.83
C TYR A 166 -7.53 9.41 -17.76
N THR A 167 -6.28 9.64 -18.16
CA THR A 167 -5.12 9.65 -17.27
C THR A 167 -4.46 11.02 -17.20
N THR A 168 -3.67 11.24 -16.16
CA THR A 168 -2.85 12.46 -16.01
C THR A 168 -1.60 12.45 -16.90
N LYS A 169 -1.18 11.28 -17.37
CA LYS A 169 -0.02 11.15 -18.26
C LYS A 169 -0.40 11.50 -19.69
N THR A 170 0.11 12.63 -20.14
CA THR A 170 0.13 13.01 -21.55
C THR A 170 1.58 13.04 -22.01
N ASP A 171 1.91 12.30 -23.07
CA ASP A 171 3.19 12.39 -23.76
C ASP A 171 2.96 12.85 -25.22
N GLU A 172 4.04 13.20 -25.93
CA GLU A 172 3.95 13.75 -27.30
C GLU A 172 3.21 12.83 -28.29
N LYS A 173 3.02 11.57 -27.97
CA LYS A 173 2.37 10.56 -28.82
C LYS A 173 1.00 10.11 -28.30
N ASN A 174 0.64 10.47 -27.06
CA ASN A 174 -0.55 9.95 -26.40
C ASN A 174 -1.28 11.05 -25.64
N SER A 175 -2.54 11.26 -25.99
CA SER A 175 -3.43 12.26 -25.34
C SER A 175 -3.79 11.91 -23.88
N GLY A 176 -3.17 10.89 -23.28
CA GLY A 176 -3.54 10.38 -21.95
C GLY A 176 -4.87 9.62 -21.95
N ILE A 177 -5.38 9.26 -23.12
CA ILE A 177 -6.64 8.52 -23.26
C ILE A 177 -6.37 7.15 -23.83
N PHE A 178 -6.67 6.13 -23.04
CA PHE A 178 -6.61 4.73 -23.44
C PHE A 178 -8.02 4.18 -23.59
N TYR A 179 -8.21 3.10 -24.36
CA TYR A 179 -9.55 2.51 -24.50
C TYR A 179 -9.50 0.97 -24.56
N GLU A 180 -10.60 0.36 -24.12
CA GLU A 180 -10.82 -1.08 -24.19
C GLU A 180 -12.30 -1.40 -24.44
N TYR A 181 -12.57 -2.51 -25.13
CA TYR A 181 -13.91 -3.03 -25.35
C TYR A 181 -14.32 -3.96 -24.18
N LYS A 182 -14.51 -3.38 -23.00
CA LYS A 182 -14.85 -4.11 -21.80
C LYS A 182 -15.88 -3.35 -20.96
N PRO A 183 -16.90 -4.00 -20.39
CA PRO A 183 -17.92 -3.31 -19.61
C PRO A 183 -17.37 -2.78 -18.28
N LEU A 184 -17.87 -1.63 -17.82
CA LEU A 184 -17.46 -1.03 -16.54
C LEU A 184 -17.70 -1.95 -15.33
N SER A 185 -18.68 -2.84 -15.40
CA SER A 185 -18.96 -3.82 -14.33
C SER A 185 -17.86 -4.86 -14.12
N GLU A 186 -17.05 -5.10 -15.15
CA GLU A 186 -15.87 -5.96 -15.07
C GLU A 186 -14.63 -5.16 -14.65
N ILE A 187 -14.49 -3.95 -15.21
CA ILE A 187 -13.34 -3.08 -14.92
C ILE A 187 -13.29 -2.70 -13.44
N ILE A 188 -14.42 -2.30 -12.85
CA ILE A 188 -14.47 -1.84 -11.47
C ILE A 188 -14.05 -2.90 -10.45
N LYS A 189 -14.18 -4.18 -10.77
CA LYS A 189 -13.76 -5.29 -9.90
C LYS A 189 -12.23 -5.36 -9.72
N ASN A 190 -11.49 -4.81 -10.67
CA ASN A 190 -10.03 -4.82 -10.69
C ASN A 190 -9.42 -3.46 -10.32
N LEU A 191 -10.24 -2.50 -9.92
CA LEU A 191 -9.78 -1.17 -9.53
C LEU A 191 -9.69 -1.05 -8.00
N PRO A 192 -8.78 -0.21 -7.48
CA PRO A 192 -8.70 0.11 -6.06
C PRO A 192 -9.97 0.75 -5.49
N ASN A 193 -10.09 0.77 -4.16
CA ASN A 193 -11.30 1.27 -3.45
C ASN A 193 -11.54 2.79 -3.58
N ASN A 194 -10.56 3.54 -4.08
CA ASN A 194 -10.72 4.97 -4.40
C ASN A 194 -11.49 5.20 -5.71
N PHE A 195 -11.82 4.15 -6.47
CA PHE A 195 -12.68 4.25 -7.64
C PHE A 195 -14.13 4.00 -7.27
N VAL A 196 -15.01 4.91 -7.69
CA VAL A 196 -16.44 4.85 -7.42
C VAL A 196 -17.23 5.02 -8.72
N ARG A 197 -18.24 4.18 -8.90
CA ARG A 197 -19.17 4.32 -10.04
C ARG A 197 -20.15 5.44 -9.75
N CYS A 198 -20.09 6.52 -10.50
CA CYS A 198 -20.98 7.68 -10.35
C CYS A 198 -22.17 7.69 -11.31
N SER A 199 -22.12 6.83 -12.36
CA SER A 199 -23.25 6.67 -13.30
C SER A 199 -23.22 5.31 -14.00
N ALA A 200 -24.23 5.03 -14.82
CA ALA A 200 -24.22 3.81 -15.65
C ALA A 200 -23.02 3.76 -16.60
N ALA A 201 -22.49 4.90 -17.01
CA ALA A 201 -21.44 5.03 -18.01
C ALA A 201 -20.10 5.57 -17.45
N THR A 202 -19.98 5.83 -16.13
CA THR A 202 -18.80 6.53 -15.59
C THR A 202 -18.39 5.99 -14.24
N ILE A 203 -17.06 5.78 -14.08
CA ILE A 203 -16.36 5.52 -12.84
C ILE A 203 -15.41 6.71 -12.61
N VAL A 204 -15.29 7.22 -11.39
CA VAL A 204 -14.37 8.30 -11.01
C VAL A 204 -13.39 7.83 -9.97
N ASN A 205 -12.18 8.34 -10.04
CA ASN A 205 -11.20 8.24 -8.97
C ASN A 205 -11.44 9.40 -7.99
N LYS A 206 -11.68 9.08 -6.72
CA LYS A 206 -11.99 10.07 -5.68
C LYS A 206 -10.85 11.06 -5.46
N ASP A 207 -9.61 10.62 -5.66
CA ASP A 207 -8.40 11.42 -5.45
C ASP A 207 -8.30 12.60 -6.46
N TYR A 208 -9.06 12.54 -7.55
CA TYR A 208 -9.12 13.57 -8.61
C TYR A 208 -10.43 14.37 -8.63
N ILE A 209 -11.28 14.22 -7.61
CA ILE A 209 -12.48 15.03 -7.49
C ILE A 209 -12.12 16.38 -6.89
N GLN A 210 -12.32 17.45 -7.67
CA GLN A 210 -12.15 18.83 -7.20
C GLN A 210 -13.38 19.32 -6.43
N ARG A 211 -14.59 19.00 -6.92
CA ARG A 211 -15.87 19.42 -6.34
C ARG A 211 -16.97 18.40 -6.61
N TYR A 212 -17.85 18.22 -5.64
CA TYR A 212 -19.03 17.36 -5.75
C TYR A 212 -20.28 18.06 -5.20
N ASN A 213 -21.39 17.98 -5.94
CA ASN A 213 -22.70 18.47 -5.51
C ASN A 213 -23.77 17.46 -5.95
N HIS A 214 -24.08 16.45 -5.19
CA HIS A 214 -25.10 15.40 -5.42
C HIS A 214 -25.51 15.05 -6.88
N GLN A 215 -25.40 15.97 -7.82
CA GLN A 215 -25.80 15.82 -9.23
C GLN A 215 -24.60 15.84 -10.19
N MET A 216 -23.54 16.54 -9.83
CA MET A 216 -22.36 16.73 -10.67
C MET A 216 -21.05 16.60 -9.89
N ILE A 217 -20.05 16.11 -10.60
CA ILE A 217 -18.66 16.01 -10.13
C ILE A 217 -17.82 16.86 -11.06
N THR A 218 -17.02 17.75 -10.50
CA THR A 218 -15.95 18.45 -11.24
C THR A 218 -14.65 17.75 -10.94
N MET A 219 -13.97 17.26 -11.97
CA MET A 219 -12.66 16.64 -11.86
C MET A 219 -11.55 17.70 -11.84
N MET A 220 -10.34 17.35 -11.42
CA MET A 220 -9.20 18.26 -11.35
C MET A 220 -8.78 18.83 -12.73
N ASP A 221 -9.08 18.10 -13.82
CA ASP A 221 -8.87 18.56 -15.20
C ASP A 221 -9.99 19.52 -15.70
N GLY A 222 -10.93 19.89 -14.85
CA GLY A 222 -12.08 20.74 -15.17
C GLY A 222 -13.24 20.00 -15.80
N THR A 223 -13.14 18.70 -16.08
CA THR A 223 -14.22 17.90 -16.66
C THR A 223 -15.40 17.81 -15.70
N ILE A 224 -16.62 18.06 -16.22
CA ILE A 224 -17.86 17.95 -15.43
C ILE A 224 -18.58 16.65 -15.80
N LEU A 225 -18.81 15.81 -14.80
CA LEU A 225 -19.44 14.50 -14.92
C LEU A 225 -20.79 14.50 -14.18
N LYS A 226 -21.83 13.94 -14.81
CA LYS A 226 -23.16 13.81 -14.17
C LYS A 226 -23.22 12.57 -13.28
N VAL A 227 -23.78 12.74 -12.10
CA VAL A 227 -24.10 11.63 -11.19
C VAL A 227 -25.48 11.07 -11.55
N GLY A 228 -25.55 9.77 -11.81
CA GLY A 228 -26.81 9.09 -12.10
C GLY A 228 -27.66 8.97 -10.83
N ARG A 229 -28.98 9.13 -10.93
CA ARG A 229 -29.91 9.11 -9.77
C ARG A 229 -29.72 7.93 -8.82
N ARG A 230 -29.42 6.74 -9.32
CA ARG A 230 -29.18 5.51 -8.53
C ARG A 230 -27.81 5.46 -7.84
N TYR A 231 -26.92 6.40 -8.13
CA TYR A 231 -25.54 6.42 -7.65
C TYR A 231 -25.29 7.52 -6.63
N GLY A 232 -26.26 8.40 -6.38
CA GLY A 232 -26.14 9.51 -5.44
C GLY A 232 -25.81 9.04 -4.02
N ASP A 233 -26.58 8.06 -3.49
CA ASP A 233 -26.36 7.51 -2.15
C ASP A 233 -25.01 6.81 -2.03
N VAL A 234 -24.58 6.10 -3.09
CA VAL A 234 -23.27 5.44 -3.13
C VAL A 234 -22.14 6.47 -3.09
N MET A 235 -22.31 7.60 -3.78
CA MET A 235 -21.33 8.68 -3.77
C MET A 235 -21.28 9.37 -2.40
N ASN A 236 -22.40 9.68 -1.79
CA ASN A 236 -22.46 10.33 -0.46
C ASN A 236 -21.83 9.47 0.65
N ASN A 237 -21.97 8.14 0.55
CA ASN A 237 -21.43 7.22 1.56
C ASN A 237 -19.95 6.90 1.34
N LYS A 238 -19.37 7.23 0.19
CA LYS A 238 -18.00 6.86 -0.18
C LYS A 238 -17.06 8.05 -0.33
N LEU A 239 -17.57 9.28 -0.37
CA LEU A 239 -16.80 10.54 -0.32
C LEU A 239 -16.71 11.06 1.09
#